data_a509165bc77fd29c951664b481270859
#
_entry.id   a509165bc77fd29c951664b481270859
#
_cell.length_a   1.000
_cell.length_b   1.000
_cell.length_c   1.000
_cell.angle_alpha   90.00
_cell.angle_beta   90.00
_cell.angle_gamma   90.00
#
_symmetry.space_group_name_H-M   'P 1'
#
loop_
_entity.id
_entity.type
_entity.pdbx_description
1 polymer ?
#
loop_
_entity_poly.entity_id
_entity_poly.type
_entity_poly.pdbx_seq_one_letter_code
_entity_poly.pdbx_strand_id
1 'polypeptide(L)'
;KANYFSKNFGKKYFTRDNAIKIGAIREKIEKISTNANEKFILITSLIYAADRIANTVGHYDAYRENLDTRGKLALQVPNMDYSKNKNNKVYCMDSNILANEIKGDVVYIDPPYNSRQYSDTYHLLDNLALWKKPEVFGKAKKMDRSHIKSKYCSKDAVLEFQDLITKLN
;
A
#
# COMPACT_ATOMS: atom_id res chain seq x y z
N LYS A 1 6.82 10.55 -21.67
CA LYS A 1 6.74 11.89 -21.07
C LYS A 1 6.78 11.78 -19.57
N ALA A 2 7.55 12.64 -18.87
CA ALA A 2 7.62 12.62 -17.41
C ALA A 2 6.25 12.88 -16.79
N ASN A 3 5.93 12.19 -15.70
CA ASN A 3 4.68 12.28 -14.94
C ASN A 3 4.97 12.43 -13.44
N TYR A 4 3.91 12.53 -12.62
CA TYR A 4 4.02 12.67 -11.16
C TYR A 4 4.92 11.58 -10.56
N PHE A 5 4.67 10.31 -10.89
CA PHE A 5 5.39 9.18 -10.31
C PHE A 5 6.87 9.20 -10.67
N SER A 6 7.19 9.44 -11.95
CA SER A 6 8.58 9.49 -12.40
C SER A 6 9.37 10.67 -11.86
N LYS A 7 8.74 11.82 -11.61
CA LYS A 7 9.36 13.00 -11.01
C LYS A 7 9.77 12.75 -9.55
N ASN A 8 8.94 12.02 -8.79
CA ASN A 8 9.15 11.81 -7.36
C ASN A 8 9.97 10.56 -7.04
N PHE A 9 9.74 9.45 -7.75
CA PHE A 9 10.28 8.13 -7.42
C PHE A 9 11.27 7.57 -8.44
N GLY A 10 11.37 8.18 -9.63
CA GLY A 10 12.38 7.82 -10.63
C GLY A 10 13.80 8.13 -10.17
N LYS A 11 14.76 7.31 -10.58
CA LYS A 11 16.17 7.35 -10.17
C LYS A 11 16.43 7.13 -8.67
N LYS A 12 15.42 6.67 -7.94
CA LYS A 12 15.48 6.31 -6.51
C LYS A 12 14.96 4.90 -6.30
N TYR A 13 13.66 4.75 -6.28
CA TYR A 13 12.99 3.45 -6.15
C TYR A 13 12.90 2.68 -7.47
N PHE A 14 12.95 3.38 -8.59
CA PHE A 14 12.83 2.79 -9.93
C PHE A 14 13.79 3.46 -10.91
N THR A 15 14.15 2.75 -11.99
CA THR A 15 14.75 3.42 -13.15
C THR A 15 13.79 4.49 -13.67
N ARG A 16 14.32 5.50 -14.35
CA ARG A 16 13.50 6.58 -14.92
C ARG A 16 12.41 6.02 -15.85
N ASP A 17 12.75 5.05 -16.68
CA ASP A 17 11.84 4.48 -17.67
C ASP A 17 10.73 3.65 -17.02
N ASN A 18 11.07 2.83 -16.02
CA ASN A 18 10.08 2.09 -15.26
C ASN A 18 9.13 3.03 -14.50
N ALA A 19 9.65 4.08 -13.87
CA ALA A 19 8.82 5.06 -13.18
C ALA A 19 7.87 5.83 -14.13
N ILE A 20 8.33 6.16 -15.35
CA ILE A 20 7.46 6.75 -16.38
C ILE A 20 6.34 5.77 -16.76
N LYS A 21 6.67 4.49 -16.99
CA LYS A 21 5.70 3.46 -17.34
C LYS A 21 4.68 3.23 -16.23
N ILE A 22 5.13 3.09 -14.97
CA ILE A 22 4.25 2.92 -13.81
C ILE A 22 3.22 4.06 -13.74
N GLY A 23 3.68 5.31 -13.77
CA GLY A 23 2.79 6.45 -13.72
C GLY A 23 1.84 6.55 -14.93
N ALA A 24 2.32 6.23 -16.15
CA ALA A 24 1.49 6.23 -17.35
C ALA A 24 0.41 5.13 -17.31
N ILE A 25 0.76 3.94 -16.84
CA ILE A 25 -0.19 2.83 -16.67
C ILE A 25 -1.23 3.20 -15.62
N ARG A 26 -0.81 3.77 -14.50
CA ARG A 26 -1.74 4.17 -13.44
C ARG A 26 -2.75 5.23 -13.92
N GLU A 27 -2.30 6.21 -14.69
CA GLU A 27 -3.19 7.19 -15.35
C GLU A 27 -4.14 6.51 -16.35
N LYS A 28 -3.65 5.52 -17.08
CA LYS A 28 -4.49 4.80 -18.04
C LYS A 28 -5.56 3.99 -17.34
N ILE A 29 -5.25 3.33 -16.22
CA ILE A 29 -6.22 2.57 -15.41
C ILE A 29 -7.40 3.45 -15.01
N GLU A 30 -7.17 4.70 -14.56
CA GLU A 30 -8.24 5.64 -14.21
C GLU A 30 -9.19 5.93 -15.39
N LYS A 31 -8.68 5.88 -16.62
CA LYS A 31 -9.43 6.25 -17.81
C LYS A 31 -10.19 5.08 -18.44
N ILE A 32 -9.65 3.86 -18.35
CA ILE A 32 -10.21 2.71 -19.08
C ILE A 32 -11.07 1.79 -18.23
N SER A 33 -10.93 1.84 -16.89
CA SER A 33 -11.68 0.95 -16.00
C SER A 33 -13.18 1.26 -16.10
N THR A 34 -13.97 0.24 -16.38
CA THR A 34 -15.42 0.33 -16.56
C THR A 34 -16.18 0.20 -15.24
N ASN A 35 -15.55 -0.43 -14.25
CA ASN A 35 -16.11 -0.66 -12.92
C ASN A 35 -15.01 -0.77 -11.85
N ALA A 36 -15.42 -0.77 -10.59
CA ALA A 36 -14.50 -0.81 -9.44
C ALA A 36 -13.68 -2.10 -9.38
N ASN A 37 -14.26 -3.26 -9.67
CA ASN A 37 -13.56 -4.54 -9.61
C ASN A 37 -12.44 -4.62 -10.65
N GLU A 38 -12.72 -4.24 -11.89
CA GLU A 38 -11.70 -4.14 -12.95
C GLU A 38 -10.57 -3.20 -12.54
N LYS A 39 -10.93 -2.02 -12.02
CA LYS A 39 -9.96 -1.04 -11.54
C LYS A 39 -9.06 -1.62 -10.46
N PHE A 40 -9.61 -2.29 -9.46
CA PHE A 40 -8.82 -2.87 -8.36
C PHE A 40 -7.92 -4.01 -8.83
N ILE A 41 -8.36 -4.85 -9.75
CA ILE A 41 -7.54 -5.90 -10.36
C ILE A 41 -6.34 -5.29 -11.09
N LEU A 42 -6.58 -4.27 -11.90
CA LEU A 42 -5.52 -3.59 -12.65
C LEU A 42 -4.53 -2.85 -11.73
N ILE A 43 -5.01 -2.20 -10.67
CA ILE A 43 -4.17 -1.56 -9.66
C ILE A 43 -3.32 -2.61 -8.93
N THR A 44 -3.91 -3.72 -8.50
CA THR A 44 -3.21 -4.83 -7.85
C THR A 44 -2.11 -5.40 -8.74
N SER A 45 -2.41 -5.65 -10.00
CA SER A 45 -1.43 -6.08 -11.01
C SER A 45 -0.27 -5.10 -11.12
N LEU A 46 -0.57 -3.80 -11.15
CA LEU A 46 0.46 -2.75 -11.24
C LEU A 46 1.31 -2.68 -9.96
N ILE A 47 0.71 -2.80 -8.77
CA ILE A 47 1.42 -2.79 -7.48
C ILE A 47 2.40 -3.97 -7.42
N TYR A 48 1.97 -5.19 -7.73
CA TYR A 48 2.86 -6.36 -7.76
C TYR A 48 3.99 -6.22 -8.77
N ALA A 49 3.69 -5.70 -9.96
CA ALA A 49 4.71 -5.48 -10.97
C ALA A 49 5.73 -4.41 -10.55
N ALA A 50 5.27 -3.33 -9.90
CA ALA A 50 6.13 -2.27 -9.39
C ALA A 50 7.00 -2.78 -8.24
N ASP A 51 6.41 -3.48 -7.26
CA ASP A 51 7.14 -4.00 -6.10
C ASP A 51 8.27 -4.97 -6.51
N ARG A 52 8.02 -5.84 -7.49
CA ARG A 52 9.01 -6.79 -7.99
C ARG A 52 10.27 -6.14 -8.54
N ILE A 53 10.18 -4.93 -9.08
CA ILE A 53 11.30 -4.20 -9.69
C ILE A 53 11.78 -3.00 -8.86
N ALA A 54 11.23 -2.84 -7.65
CA ALA A 54 11.57 -1.73 -6.78
C ALA A 54 12.98 -1.85 -6.20
N ASN A 55 13.72 -0.76 -6.22
CA ASN A 55 15.05 -0.64 -5.63
C ASN A 55 14.95 -0.39 -4.12
N THR A 56 14.49 -1.39 -3.37
CA THR A 56 14.29 -1.31 -1.92
C THR A 56 15.05 -2.40 -1.17
N VAL A 57 15.04 -2.31 0.14
CA VAL A 57 15.57 -3.32 1.06
C VAL A 57 14.45 -4.16 1.70
N GLY A 58 13.31 -4.29 1.02
CA GLY A 58 12.11 -5.00 1.50
C GLY A 58 11.01 -4.08 2.03
N HIS A 59 11.27 -2.79 2.13
CA HIS A 59 10.29 -1.74 2.51
C HIS A 59 10.65 -0.40 1.87
N TYR A 60 9.70 0.54 1.81
CA TYR A 60 9.86 1.83 1.11
C TYR A 60 10.32 2.98 2.02
N ASP A 61 10.75 2.71 3.26
CA ASP A 61 11.39 3.71 4.12
C ASP A 61 12.73 4.20 3.57
N ALA A 62 13.41 3.34 2.81
CA ALA A 62 14.68 3.63 2.18
C ALA A 62 14.78 2.96 0.81
N TYR A 63 15.67 3.46 -0.02
CA TYR A 63 16.09 2.84 -1.26
C TYR A 63 17.61 2.64 -1.24
N ARG A 64 18.11 1.71 -2.04
CA ARG A 64 19.54 1.46 -2.17
C ARG A 64 20.21 2.61 -2.93
N GLU A 65 21.41 3.01 -2.54
CA GLU A 65 22.14 4.12 -3.19
C GLU A 65 22.45 3.80 -4.65
N ASN A 66 22.90 2.58 -4.92
CA ASN A 66 23.07 2.11 -6.28
C ASN A 66 21.74 1.62 -6.83
N LEU A 67 21.29 2.25 -7.90
CA LEU A 67 20.05 1.87 -8.57
C LEU A 67 20.24 0.49 -9.23
N ASP A 68 19.65 -0.52 -8.61
CA ASP A 68 19.59 -1.87 -9.16
C ASP A 68 18.59 -1.89 -10.33
N THR A 69 19.08 -2.30 -11.51
CA THR A 69 18.26 -2.42 -12.72
C THR A 69 17.54 -3.77 -12.75
N ARG A 70 16.61 -3.99 -11.83
CA ARG A 70 15.83 -5.24 -11.68
C ARG A 70 14.82 -5.46 -12.82
N GLY A 71 15.29 -5.38 -14.06
CA GLY A 71 14.48 -5.75 -15.20
C GLY A 71 13.39 -4.76 -15.60
N LYS A 72 12.52 -5.21 -16.48
CA LYS A 72 11.44 -4.41 -17.05
C LYS A 72 10.13 -4.65 -16.30
N LEU A 73 9.32 -3.59 -16.19
CA LEU A 73 7.97 -3.68 -15.65
C LEU A 73 7.14 -4.65 -16.52
N ALA A 74 6.59 -5.68 -15.92
CA ALA A 74 5.70 -6.64 -16.57
C ALA A 74 4.45 -6.86 -15.69
N LEU A 75 3.30 -6.49 -16.23
CA LEU A 75 2.01 -6.71 -15.58
C LEU A 75 1.62 -8.18 -15.71
N GLN A 76 1.05 -8.73 -14.64
CA GLN A 76 0.47 -10.07 -14.63
C GLN A 76 -0.91 -9.97 -14.00
N VAL A 77 -1.88 -10.68 -14.53
CA VAL A 77 -3.20 -10.77 -13.89
C VAL A 77 -3.04 -11.53 -12.56
N PRO A 78 -3.48 -10.98 -11.44
CA PRO A 78 -3.45 -11.69 -10.18
C PRO A 78 -4.27 -12.98 -10.27
N ASN A 79 -3.78 -14.04 -9.64
CA ASN A 79 -4.56 -15.27 -9.53
C ASN A 79 -5.73 -15.03 -8.56
N MET A 80 -6.95 -15.14 -9.06
CA MET A 80 -8.17 -14.89 -8.31
C MET A 80 -9.03 -16.15 -8.31
N ASP A 81 -9.29 -16.67 -7.11
CA ASP A 81 -10.24 -17.77 -6.93
C ASP A 81 -11.61 -17.20 -6.54
N TYR A 82 -12.49 -17.07 -7.51
CA TYR A 82 -13.85 -16.60 -7.29
C TYR A 82 -14.77 -17.65 -6.67
N SER A 83 -14.39 -18.93 -6.70
CA SER A 83 -15.27 -20.04 -6.26
C SER A 83 -15.42 -20.11 -4.75
N LYS A 84 -14.39 -19.72 -4.00
CA LYS A 84 -14.31 -19.88 -2.54
C LYS A 84 -14.51 -18.61 -1.74
N ASN A 85 -14.56 -17.44 -2.39
CA ASN A 85 -14.44 -16.15 -1.72
C ASN A 85 -15.70 -15.26 -1.82
N LYS A 86 -16.84 -15.81 -2.15
CA LYS A 86 -18.08 -15.03 -2.38
C LYS A 86 -18.55 -14.21 -1.19
N ASN A 87 -18.28 -14.69 0.03
CA ASN A 87 -18.73 -14.05 1.28
C ASN A 87 -17.63 -13.31 2.02
N ASN A 88 -16.40 -13.27 1.48
CA ASN A 88 -15.31 -12.54 2.11
C ASN A 88 -15.57 -11.03 2.06
N LYS A 89 -15.27 -10.35 3.16
CA LYS A 89 -15.38 -8.90 3.29
C LYS A 89 -14.03 -8.31 3.69
N VAL A 90 -13.72 -7.15 3.17
CA VAL A 90 -12.53 -6.39 3.52
C VAL A 90 -12.97 -5.03 4.05
N TYR A 91 -12.43 -4.64 5.18
CA TYR A 91 -12.70 -3.36 5.82
C TYR A 91 -11.41 -2.53 5.88
N CYS A 92 -11.53 -1.23 5.67
CA CYS A 92 -10.43 -0.28 5.80
C CYS A 92 -10.84 0.80 6.81
N MET A 93 -10.71 0.46 8.10
CA MET A 93 -11.09 1.34 9.21
C MET A 93 -10.30 0.97 10.47
N ASP A 94 -10.47 1.73 11.53
CA ASP A 94 -9.88 1.45 12.83
C ASP A 94 -10.39 0.11 13.38
N SER A 95 -9.47 -0.78 13.79
CA SER A 95 -9.79 -2.13 14.26
C SER A 95 -10.64 -2.12 15.52
N ASN A 96 -10.42 -1.16 16.41
CA ASN A 96 -11.18 -1.06 17.66
C ASN A 96 -12.61 -0.56 17.44
N ILE A 97 -12.85 0.17 16.36
CA ILE A 97 -14.21 0.52 15.91
C ILE A 97 -14.85 -0.69 15.25
N LEU A 98 -14.14 -1.35 14.33
CA LEU A 98 -14.63 -2.52 13.59
C LEU A 98 -15.06 -3.66 14.53
N ALA A 99 -14.33 -3.88 15.63
CA ALA A 99 -14.64 -4.92 16.62
C ALA A 99 -16.06 -4.83 17.21
N ASN A 100 -16.67 -3.64 17.20
CA ASN A 100 -18.07 -3.47 17.65
C ASN A 100 -19.08 -3.77 16.53
N GLU A 101 -18.66 -3.84 15.27
CA GLU A 101 -19.56 -3.92 14.11
C GLU A 101 -19.64 -5.33 13.50
N ILE A 102 -18.64 -6.16 13.78
CA ILE A 102 -18.55 -7.52 13.22
C ILE A 102 -18.56 -8.58 14.32
N LYS A 103 -19.00 -9.78 13.95
CA LYS A 103 -18.95 -10.97 14.82
C LYS A 103 -18.29 -12.11 14.06
N GLY A 104 -17.63 -12.99 14.79
CA GLY A 104 -16.98 -14.17 14.25
C GLY A 104 -16.72 -15.18 15.35
N ASP A 105 -16.56 -16.44 14.98
CA ASP A 105 -16.27 -17.54 15.92
C ASP A 105 -14.80 -17.56 16.33
N VAL A 106 -13.91 -17.01 15.48
CA VAL A 106 -12.46 -16.91 15.70
C VAL A 106 -11.94 -15.58 15.19
N VAL A 107 -11.08 -14.95 15.96
CA VAL A 107 -10.40 -13.72 15.58
C VAL A 107 -8.89 -13.94 15.56
N TYR A 108 -8.25 -13.65 14.44
CA TYR A 108 -6.78 -13.55 14.34
C TYR A 108 -6.36 -12.09 14.49
N ILE A 109 -5.55 -11.80 15.50
CA ILE A 109 -5.14 -10.44 15.84
C ILE A 109 -3.64 -10.29 15.55
N ASP A 110 -3.30 -9.42 14.61
CA ASP A 110 -1.91 -9.16 14.20
C ASP A 110 -1.68 -7.64 14.00
N PRO A 111 -1.76 -6.84 15.08
CA PRO A 111 -1.48 -5.42 15.01
C PRO A 111 0.03 -5.16 14.86
N PRO A 112 0.44 -3.96 14.43
CA PRO A 112 1.84 -3.56 14.51
C PRO A 112 2.37 -3.69 15.95
N TYR A 113 3.55 -4.29 16.11
CA TYR A 113 4.16 -4.57 17.41
C TYR A 113 5.41 -3.74 17.72
N ASN A 114 5.69 -2.75 16.88
CA ASN A 114 6.85 -1.86 17.05
C ASN A 114 6.50 -0.42 16.61
N SER A 115 7.42 0.51 16.81
CA SER A 115 7.23 1.93 16.46
C SER A 115 7.17 2.23 14.97
N ARG A 116 7.39 1.25 14.09
CA ARG A 116 7.36 1.45 12.64
C ARG A 116 5.92 1.46 12.14
N GLN A 117 5.49 2.59 11.65
CA GLN A 117 4.19 2.75 11.01
C GLN A 117 4.17 2.07 9.64
N TYR A 118 3.14 1.29 9.32
CA TYR A 118 2.95 0.74 7.97
C TYR A 118 2.80 1.86 6.92
N SER A 119 2.20 2.97 7.31
CA SER A 119 2.14 4.18 6.49
C SER A 119 3.52 4.77 6.14
N ASP A 120 4.57 4.42 6.89
CA ASP A 120 5.95 4.75 6.55
C ASP A 120 6.57 3.72 5.62
N THR A 121 6.38 2.44 5.91
CA THR A 121 7.03 1.34 5.18
C THR A 121 6.42 1.11 3.80
N TYR A 122 5.13 1.42 3.61
CA TYR A 122 4.40 1.19 2.35
C TYR A 122 3.88 2.46 1.67
N HIS A 123 4.31 3.65 2.11
CA HIS A 123 3.83 4.96 1.63
C HIS A 123 3.79 5.10 0.10
N LEU A 124 4.75 4.49 -0.61
CA LEU A 124 4.84 4.58 -2.06
C LEU A 124 3.75 3.73 -2.73
N LEU A 125 3.49 2.53 -2.21
CA LEU A 125 2.44 1.64 -2.71
C LEU A 125 1.06 2.23 -2.42
N ASP A 126 0.85 2.83 -1.23
CA ASP A 126 -0.38 3.55 -0.90
C ASP A 126 -0.61 4.71 -1.87
N ASN A 127 0.45 5.49 -2.16
CA ASN A 127 0.38 6.57 -3.13
C ASN A 127 0.01 6.06 -4.53
N LEU A 128 0.58 4.93 -4.94
CA LEU A 128 0.26 4.29 -6.22
C LEU A 128 -1.19 3.77 -6.24
N ALA A 129 -1.66 3.18 -5.15
CA ALA A 129 -3.02 2.66 -5.02
C ALA A 129 -4.07 3.78 -5.04
N LEU A 130 -3.91 4.77 -4.19
CA LEU A 130 -4.87 5.87 -4.01
C LEU A 130 -4.82 6.90 -5.14
N TRP A 131 -3.66 7.11 -5.72
CA TRP A 131 -3.39 8.04 -6.84
C TRP A 131 -3.83 9.50 -6.60
N LYS A 132 -3.83 9.94 -5.35
CA LYS A 132 -4.15 11.33 -4.97
C LYS A 132 -3.06 12.33 -5.35
N LYS A 133 -1.85 11.82 -5.73
CA LYS A 133 -0.67 12.60 -6.12
C LYS A 133 -0.29 13.67 -5.10
N PRO A 134 -0.19 13.32 -3.80
CA PRO A 134 0.16 14.28 -2.77
C PRO A 134 1.56 14.85 -2.97
N GLU A 135 1.82 15.98 -2.36
CA GLU A 135 3.19 16.46 -2.20
C GLU A 135 4.00 15.45 -1.37
N VAL A 136 5.25 15.23 -1.78
CA VAL A 136 6.16 14.29 -1.10
C VAL A 136 7.47 14.98 -0.75
N PHE A 137 7.99 14.67 0.43
CA PHE A 137 9.15 15.34 1.02
C PHE A 137 10.16 14.35 1.61
N GLY A 138 11.31 14.88 1.98
CA GLY A 138 12.42 14.13 2.54
C GLY A 138 13.14 13.21 1.53
N LYS A 139 14.17 12.49 2.01
CA LYS A 139 14.98 11.58 1.21
C LYS A 139 14.11 10.44 0.64
N ALA A 140 13.27 9.83 1.45
CA ALA A 140 12.41 8.72 1.07
C ALA A 140 11.14 9.13 0.29
N LYS A 141 10.94 10.42 0.03
CA LYS A 141 9.77 10.93 -0.72
C LYS A 141 8.43 10.47 -0.16
N LYS A 142 8.25 10.66 1.13
CA LYS A 142 7.01 10.36 1.85
C LYS A 142 6.01 11.51 1.75
N MET A 143 4.73 11.19 1.67
CA MET A 143 3.63 12.14 1.82
C MET A 143 3.38 12.46 3.30
N ASP A 144 2.52 13.42 3.61
CA ASP A 144 2.00 13.58 4.98
C ASP A 144 1.16 12.35 5.39
N ARG A 145 1.48 11.81 6.56
CA ARG A 145 0.90 10.59 7.13
C ARG A 145 0.40 10.79 8.55
N SER A 146 0.32 12.04 9.01
CA SER A 146 -0.07 12.38 10.38
C SER A 146 -1.44 11.80 10.76
N HIS A 147 -2.35 11.77 9.79
CA HIS A 147 -3.74 11.34 9.94
C HIS A 147 -3.97 9.82 9.86
N ILE A 148 -2.93 9.04 9.50
CA ILE A 148 -3.03 7.56 9.34
C ILE A 148 -2.04 6.80 10.22
N LYS A 149 -1.56 7.43 11.28
CA LYS A 149 -0.69 6.77 12.25
C LYS A 149 -1.49 5.84 13.14
N SER A 150 -1.03 4.60 13.27
CA SER A 150 -1.61 3.63 14.18
C SER A 150 -1.15 3.90 15.61
N LYS A 151 -2.07 3.88 16.56
CA LYS A 151 -1.79 3.96 17.99
C LYS A 151 -1.06 2.70 18.49
N TYR A 152 -1.23 1.57 17.82
CA TYR A 152 -0.46 0.34 18.11
C TYR A 152 1.05 0.50 17.90
N CYS A 153 1.49 1.52 17.17
CA CYS A 153 2.90 1.88 17.01
C CYS A 153 3.37 2.96 17.99
N SER A 154 2.61 3.26 19.03
CA SER A 154 2.88 4.31 20.01
C SER A 154 3.01 3.75 21.43
N LYS A 155 3.24 4.64 22.41
CA LYS A 155 3.21 4.30 23.84
C LYS A 155 1.84 3.80 24.31
N ASP A 156 0.78 4.09 23.57
CA ASP A 156 -0.59 3.72 23.92
C ASP A 156 -0.97 2.32 23.43
N ALA A 157 -0.04 1.58 22.80
CA ALA A 157 -0.29 0.27 22.20
C ALA A 157 -0.95 -0.75 23.14
N VAL A 158 -0.53 -0.77 24.40
CA VAL A 158 -1.10 -1.69 25.40
C VAL A 158 -2.56 -1.35 25.70
N LEU A 159 -2.89 -0.08 25.83
CA LEU A 159 -4.25 0.39 26.10
C LEU A 159 -5.17 0.10 24.91
N GLU A 160 -4.70 0.36 23.69
CA GLU A 160 -5.45 0.06 22.46
C GLU A 160 -5.70 -1.45 22.32
N PHE A 161 -4.73 -2.29 22.68
CA PHE A 161 -4.88 -3.73 22.62
C PHE A 161 -5.86 -4.24 23.69
N GLN A 162 -5.81 -3.72 24.91
CA GLN A 162 -6.77 -4.05 25.97
C GLN A 162 -8.21 -3.67 25.56
N ASP A 163 -8.39 -2.49 24.98
CA ASP A 163 -9.68 -2.03 24.48
C ASP A 163 -10.20 -2.96 23.38
N LEU A 164 -9.33 -3.37 22.43
CA LEU A 164 -9.70 -4.32 21.39
C LEU A 164 -10.18 -5.65 21.98
N ILE A 165 -9.43 -6.23 22.91
CA ILE A 165 -9.81 -7.52 23.55
C ILE A 165 -11.14 -7.39 24.29
N THR A 166 -11.37 -6.27 24.97
CA THR A 166 -12.62 -6.01 25.68
C THR A 166 -13.83 -5.97 24.73
N LYS A 167 -13.66 -5.43 23.54
CA LYS A 167 -14.71 -5.32 22.53
C LYS A 167 -14.98 -6.63 21.77
N LEU A 168 -14.03 -7.55 21.77
CA LEU A 168 -14.15 -8.86 21.12
C LEU A 168 -14.81 -9.92 22.02
N ASN A 169 -14.92 -9.68 23.33
CA ASN A 169 -15.59 -10.54 24.30
C ASN A 169 -17.08 -10.16 24.42
#